data_8b6c41b01be1cc180d27c4c62135c21c
#
_entry.id   8b6c41b01be1cc180d27c4c62135c21c
#
_cell.length_a   1.000
_cell.length_b   1.000
_cell.length_c   1.000
_cell.angle_alpha   90.00
_cell.angle_beta   90.00
_cell.angle_gamma   90.00
#
_symmetry.space_group_name_H-M   'P 1'
#
loop_
_entity.id
_entity.type
_entity.pdbx_description
1 polymer ?
#
loop_
_entity_poly.entity_id
_entity_poly.type
_entity_poly.pdbx_seq_one_letter_code
_entity_poly.pdbx_strand_id
1 'polypeptide(L)' 'MLTVNDVTVGAKLLIAGGLTAEVIENMGDGEWLRVKLLSGDDAGAEELCHATDVLEVA' A
#
# COMPACT_ATOMS: atom_id res chain seq x y z
N MET A 1 -12.25 11.09 5.11
CA MET A 1 -11.56 9.86 5.52
C MET A 1 -11.09 9.10 4.28
N LEU A 2 -9.84 8.72 4.27
CA LEU A 2 -9.29 7.94 3.16
C LEU A 2 -9.72 6.48 3.28
N THR A 3 -10.20 5.92 2.19
CA THR A 3 -10.51 4.49 2.12
C THR A 3 -9.61 3.83 1.08
N VAL A 4 -9.42 2.51 1.21
CA VAL A 4 -8.59 1.75 0.26
C VAL A 4 -9.17 1.82 -1.14
N ASN A 5 -10.48 1.98 -1.27
CA ASN A 5 -11.14 2.07 -2.58
C ASN A 5 -10.74 3.33 -3.35
N ASP A 6 -10.23 4.34 -2.65
CA ASP A 6 -9.79 5.59 -3.28
C ASP A 6 -8.35 5.50 -3.79
N VAL A 7 -7.69 4.39 -3.55
CA VAL A 7 -6.27 4.21 -3.90
C VAL A 7 -6.18 3.52 -5.25
N THR A 8 -5.50 4.15 -6.19
CA THR A 8 -5.34 3.60 -7.55
C THR A 8 -4.02 2.87 -7.69
N VAL A 9 -3.98 1.94 -8.65
CA VAL A 9 -2.74 1.27 -9.04
C VAL A 9 -1.71 2.32 -9.46
N GLY A 10 -0.49 2.17 -8.97
CA GLY A 10 0.59 3.13 -9.20
C GLY A 10 0.73 4.18 -8.11
N ALA A 11 -0.25 4.28 -7.20
CA ALA A 11 -0.15 5.20 -6.07
C ALA A 11 0.97 4.77 -5.12
N LYS A 12 1.65 5.75 -4.54
CA LYS A 12 2.69 5.48 -3.54
C LYS A 12 2.13 5.74 -2.16
N LEU A 13 2.48 4.85 -1.24
CA LEU A 13 1.95 4.86 0.12
C LEU A 13 3.08 4.91 1.13
N LEU A 14 2.79 5.58 2.26
CA LEU A 14 3.56 5.37 3.48
C LEU A 14 2.77 4.38 4.33
N ILE A 15 3.39 3.29 4.71
CA ILE A 15 2.75 2.21 5.46
C ILE A 15 3.42 2.01 6.81
N ALA A 16 2.79 1.21 7.66
CA ALA A 16 3.28 0.91 9.01
C ALA A 16 4.73 0.45 8.96
N GLY A 17 5.51 0.88 9.95
CA GLY A 17 6.95 0.62 9.98
C GLY A 17 7.79 1.66 9.26
N GLY A 18 7.17 2.72 8.73
CA GLY A 18 7.88 3.78 8.02
C GLY A 18 8.34 3.39 6.61
N LEU A 19 7.75 2.36 6.04
CA LEU A 19 8.09 1.87 4.70
C LEU A 19 7.27 2.58 3.64
N THR A 20 7.86 2.74 2.46
CA THR A 20 7.13 3.21 1.28
C THR A 20 6.81 2.02 0.37
N ALA A 21 5.66 2.09 -0.28
CA ALA A 21 5.20 1.03 -1.15
C ALA A 21 4.41 1.60 -2.33
N GLU A 22 4.34 0.84 -3.41
CA GLU A 22 3.57 1.20 -4.58
C GLU A 22 2.43 0.21 -4.76
N VAL A 23 1.23 0.71 -4.99
CA VAL A 23 0.06 -0.15 -5.20
C VAL A 23 0.17 -0.81 -6.57
N ILE A 24 0.14 -2.14 -6.60
CA ILE A 24 0.14 -2.89 -7.85
C ILE A 24 -1.20 -3.54 -8.13
N GLU A 25 -2.03 -3.71 -7.12
CA GLU A 25 -3.39 -4.21 -7.30
C GLU A 25 -4.25 -3.77 -6.14
N ASN A 26 -5.48 -3.30 -6.45
CA ASN A 26 -6.50 -3.02 -5.45
C ASN A 26 -7.51 -4.15 -5.53
N MET A 27 -7.68 -4.88 -4.43
CA MET A 27 -8.56 -6.05 -4.40
C MET A 27 -10.05 -5.72 -4.53
N GLY A 28 -10.41 -4.45 -4.32
CA GLY A 28 -11.78 -4.01 -4.48
C GLY A 28 -12.71 -4.35 -3.33
N ASP A 29 -12.17 -4.88 -2.23
CA ASP A 29 -12.96 -5.25 -1.05
C ASP A 29 -12.97 -4.15 0.02
N GLY A 30 -12.24 -3.06 -0.20
CA GLY A 30 -12.14 -1.98 0.76
C GLY A 30 -11.16 -2.24 1.89
N GLU A 31 -10.45 -3.35 1.88
CA GLU A 31 -9.58 -3.75 2.98
C GLU A 31 -8.14 -4.02 2.56
N TRP A 32 -7.92 -4.69 1.43
CA TRP A 32 -6.60 -5.17 1.06
C TRP A 32 -6.09 -4.56 -0.24
N LEU A 33 -4.81 -4.26 -0.24
CA LEU A 33 -4.05 -3.84 -1.41
C LEU A 33 -2.87 -4.76 -1.58
N ARG A 34 -2.55 -5.12 -2.83
CA ARG A 34 -1.26 -5.73 -3.13
C ARG A 34 -0.30 -4.59 -3.46
N VAL A 35 0.84 -4.59 -2.79
CA VAL A 35 1.83 -3.52 -2.92
C VAL A 35 3.20 -4.11 -3.18
N LYS A 36 4.05 -3.29 -3.81
CA LYS A 36 5.46 -3.58 -3.96
C LYS A 36 6.22 -2.65 -3.02
N LEU A 37 7.03 -3.22 -2.13
CA LEU A 37 7.82 -2.42 -1.21
C LEU A 37 8.89 -1.65 -1.98
N LEU A 38 9.03 -0.36 -1.69
CA LEU A 38 10.00 0.51 -2.34
C LEU A 38 11.19 0.83 -1.43
N SER A 39 11.08 0.54 -0.14
CA SER A 39 12.13 0.82 0.83
C SER A 39 12.23 -0.33 1.84
N GLY A 40 13.27 -0.28 2.69
CA GLY A 40 13.51 -1.31 3.68
C GLY A 40 14.29 -2.50 3.11
N ASP A 41 14.51 -3.51 3.95
CA ASP A 41 15.31 -4.68 3.58
C ASP A 41 14.63 -5.54 2.51
N ASP A 42 13.31 -5.45 2.42
CA ASP A 42 12.52 -6.24 1.46
C ASP A 42 12.09 -5.42 0.24
N ALA A 43 12.78 -4.33 -0.05
CA ALA A 43 12.49 -3.52 -1.22
C ALA A 43 12.45 -4.39 -2.49
N GLY A 44 11.36 -4.23 -3.27
CA GLY A 44 11.11 -5.04 -4.45
C GLY A 44 10.19 -6.23 -4.21
N ALA A 45 9.94 -6.59 -2.95
CA ALA A 45 9.02 -7.68 -2.63
C ALA A 45 7.56 -7.21 -2.75
N GLU A 46 6.69 -8.13 -3.16
CA GLU A 46 5.25 -7.88 -3.21
C GLU A 46 4.60 -8.43 -1.96
N GLU A 47 3.74 -7.63 -1.35
CA GLU A 47 3.05 -8.02 -0.13
C GLU A 47 1.62 -7.52 -0.15
N LEU A 48 0.77 -8.14 0.69
CA LEU A 48 -0.57 -7.64 0.95
C LEU A 48 -0.51 -6.61 2.08
N CYS A 49 -1.17 -5.47 1.88
CA CYS A 49 -1.22 -4.39 2.85
C CYS A 49 -2.67 -4.14 3.23
N HIS A 50 -2.98 -4.20 4.52
CA HIS A 50 -4.31 -3.90 5.00
C HIS A 50 -4.52 -2.39 5.10
N ALA A 51 -5.75 -1.95 4.91
CA ALA A 51 -6.09 -0.52 4.96
C ALA A 51 -5.62 0.15 6.25
N THR A 52 -5.67 -0.58 7.38
CA THR A 52 -5.26 -0.03 8.67
C THR A 52 -3.76 0.25 8.75
N ASP A 53 -2.97 -0.34 7.87
CA ASP A 53 -1.51 -0.14 7.84
C ASP A 53 -1.10 1.02 6.94
N VAL A 54 -2.04 1.59 6.17
CA VAL A 54 -1.74 2.74 5.32
C VAL A 54 -1.79 4.00 6.17
N LEU A 55 -0.65 4.66 6.31
CA LEU A 55 -0.53 5.88 7.11
C LEU A 55 -0.79 7.12 6.28
N GLU A 56 -0.39 7.10 5.02
CA GLU A 56 -0.50 8.26 4.14
C GLU A 56 -0.42 7.81 2.68
N VAL A 57 -1.14 8.52 1.82
CA VAL A 57 -1.04 8.36 0.37
C VAL A 57 -0.27 9.56 -0.19
N ALA A 58 0.82 9.26 -0.85
CA ALA A 58 1.65 10.31 -1.43
C ALA A 58 1.12 10.75 -2.80
#